data_329d8544e0df88f800683ebd6c6e99a0
#
_entry.id   329d8544e0df88f800683ebd6c6e99a0
#
_cell.length_a   1.000
_cell.length_b   1.000
_cell.length_c   1.000
_cell.angle_alpha   90.00
_cell.angle_beta   90.00
_cell.angle_gamma   90.00
#
_symmetry.space_group_name_H-M   'P 1'
#
loop_
_entity.id
_entity.type
_entity.pdbx_description
1 polymer ?
#
loop_
_entity_poly.entity_id
_entity_poly.type
_entity_poly.pdbx_seq_one_letter_code
_entity_poly.pdbx_strand_id
1 'polypeptide(L)'
;VKLFLKAGLPTESLQLLLGEGENIGNIILNDIRIKGVVFTGSCKTADKIKNNLSKRKGEIIPLFAETGGLNFMIVDSSALTEQVIDDAIESGFYSAGQRCSALRILAIQDEVYEKTLNMLIGATNEITVGLPYLLSTDIGPVIDHDAKNRINNHIKSFSNKVKAQSPLNIDSHSFYVQPTIIEIDN
;
A
#
# COMPACT_ATOMS: atom_id res chain seq x y z
N VAL A 1 -21.38 -9.86 -1.15
CA VAL A 1 -22.81 -9.67 -0.97
C VAL A 1 -23.55 -11.00 -1.11
N LYS A 2 -23.52 -11.69 -2.26
CA LYS A 2 -24.27 -12.95 -2.49
C LYS A 2 -24.09 -14.01 -1.38
N LEU A 3 -22.89 -14.19 -0.84
CA LEU A 3 -22.63 -15.15 0.25
C LEU A 3 -23.31 -14.74 1.55
N PHE A 4 -23.29 -13.46 1.89
CA PHE A 4 -23.98 -12.94 3.09
C PHE A 4 -25.50 -13.13 3.01
N LEU A 5 -26.07 -12.83 1.84
CA LEU A 5 -27.51 -13.06 1.61
C LEU A 5 -27.88 -14.54 1.72
N LYS A 6 -27.03 -15.44 1.18
CA LYS A 6 -27.22 -16.89 1.35
C LYS A 6 -27.10 -17.35 2.79
N ALA A 7 -26.31 -16.66 3.60
CA ALA A 7 -26.15 -16.91 5.04
C ALA A 7 -27.27 -16.30 5.90
N GLY A 8 -28.30 -15.71 5.28
CA GLY A 8 -29.48 -15.18 5.98
C GLY A 8 -29.43 -13.69 6.29
N LEU A 9 -28.47 -12.93 5.73
CA LEU A 9 -28.48 -11.47 5.89
C LEU A 9 -29.69 -10.89 5.14
N PRO A 10 -30.52 -10.00 5.76
CA PRO A 10 -31.61 -9.33 5.07
C PRO A 10 -31.11 -8.54 3.85
N THR A 11 -31.87 -8.57 2.75
CA THR A 11 -31.46 -7.95 1.47
C THR A 11 -31.21 -6.45 1.55
N GLU A 12 -31.88 -5.77 2.49
CA GLU A 12 -31.77 -4.34 2.71
C GLU A 12 -30.56 -3.95 3.54
N SER A 13 -29.91 -4.91 4.21
CA SER A 13 -28.80 -4.65 5.15
C SER A 13 -27.45 -4.41 4.46
N LEU A 14 -27.28 -4.89 3.21
CA LEU A 14 -26.00 -4.81 2.51
C LEU A 14 -26.20 -4.57 1.01
N GLN A 15 -25.79 -3.41 0.55
CA GLN A 15 -25.88 -2.98 -0.86
C GLN A 15 -24.47 -2.83 -1.44
N LEU A 16 -24.27 -3.27 -2.67
CA LEU A 16 -23.02 -3.08 -3.41
C LEU A 16 -23.24 -2.05 -4.52
N LEU A 17 -22.50 -0.96 -4.46
CA LEU A 17 -22.47 0.06 -5.50
C LEU A 17 -21.10 0.02 -6.18
N LEU A 18 -21.07 -0.24 -7.47
CA LEU A 18 -19.86 -0.28 -8.29
C LEU A 18 -19.76 0.97 -9.14
N GLY A 19 -18.58 1.56 -9.19
CA GLY A 19 -18.28 2.71 -10.04
C GLY A 19 -17.13 3.55 -9.52
N GLU A 20 -16.85 4.63 -10.21
CA GLU A 20 -15.84 5.62 -9.86
C GLU A 20 -16.15 6.23 -8.49
N GLY A 21 -15.22 6.08 -7.53
CA GLY A 21 -15.41 6.54 -6.16
C GLY A 21 -15.71 8.03 -6.04
N GLU A 22 -15.16 8.86 -6.94
CA GLU A 22 -15.43 10.30 -6.96
C GLU A 22 -16.88 10.62 -7.33
N ASN A 23 -17.44 9.93 -8.32
CA ASN A 23 -18.80 10.12 -8.77
C ASN A 23 -19.83 9.60 -7.76
N ILE A 24 -19.70 8.33 -7.36
CA ILE A 24 -20.62 7.70 -6.40
C ILE A 24 -20.48 8.34 -5.03
N GLY A 25 -19.25 8.59 -4.58
CA GLY A 25 -18.96 9.19 -3.28
C GLY A 25 -19.62 10.55 -3.11
N ASN A 26 -19.53 11.43 -4.11
CA ASN A 26 -20.15 12.75 -4.04
C ASN A 26 -21.69 12.68 -3.91
N ILE A 27 -22.34 11.73 -4.57
CA ILE A 27 -23.79 11.55 -4.47
C ILE A 27 -24.17 11.04 -3.09
N ILE A 28 -23.50 9.97 -2.62
CA ILE A 28 -23.80 9.33 -1.34
C ILE A 28 -23.54 10.27 -0.16
N LEU A 29 -22.40 10.96 -0.15
CA LEU A 29 -22.01 11.83 0.97
C LEU A 29 -22.96 13.01 1.17
N ASN A 30 -23.65 13.45 0.10
CA ASN A 30 -24.62 14.53 0.18
C ASN A 30 -26.05 14.06 0.53
N ASP A 31 -26.31 12.75 0.52
CA ASP A 31 -27.64 12.23 0.83
C ASP A 31 -27.88 12.23 2.35
N ILE A 32 -28.94 12.94 2.79
CA ILE A 32 -29.27 13.12 4.21
C ILE A 32 -29.62 11.82 4.95
N ARG A 33 -29.90 10.73 4.22
CA ARG A 33 -30.18 9.42 4.78
C ARG A 33 -28.91 8.73 5.30
N ILE A 34 -27.74 9.14 4.82
CA ILE A 34 -26.46 8.60 5.29
C ILE A 34 -26.20 9.10 6.72
N LYS A 35 -25.94 8.21 7.65
CA LYS A 35 -25.77 8.49 9.06
C LYS A 35 -24.34 8.28 9.58
N GLY A 36 -23.44 7.83 8.75
CA GLY A 36 -22.03 7.67 9.07
C GLY A 36 -21.24 7.20 7.87
N VAL A 37 -19.93 7.39 7.90
CA VAL A 37 -19.00 6.96 6.85
C VAL A 37 -17.85 6.20 7.49
N VAL A 38 -17.58 5.01 6.98
CA VAL A 38 -16.37 4.25 7.26
C VAL A 38 -15.59 4.15 5.94
N PHE A 39 -14.37 4.64 5.94
CA PHE A 39 -13.55 4.75 4.74
C PHE A 39 -12.18 4.13 4.97
N THR A 40 -11.72 3.35 4.00
CA THR A 40 -10.34 2.89 3.93
C THR A 40 -9.75 3.28 2.58
N GLY A 41 -8.63 3.98 2.58
CA GLY A 41 -7.98 4.42 1.34
C GLY A 41 -6.93 5.50 1.53
N SER A 42 -6.73 6.36 0.51
CA SER A 42 -5.69 7.39 0.57
C SER A 42 -6.08 8.58 1.48
N CYS A 43 -5.09 9.19 2.13
CA CYS A 43 -5.27 10.43 2.89
C CYS A 43 -5.95 11.52 2.05
N LYS A 44 -5.56 11.67 0.79
CA LYS A 44 -6.17 12.63 -0.15
C LYS A 44 -7.67 12.41 -0.33
N THR A 45 -8.11 11.15 -0.42
CA THR A 45 -9.53 10.82 -0.53
C THR A 45 -10.26 11.05 0.80
N ALA A 46 -9.65 10.70 1.93
CA ALA A 46 -10.20 10.97 3.25
C ALA A 46 -10.42 12.49 3.48
N ASP A 47 -9.46 13.33 3.07
CA ASP A 47 -9.61 14.78 3.14
C ASP A 47 -10.74 15.29 2.24
N LYS A 48 -10.92 14.74 1.04
CA LYS A 48 -12.07 15.07 0.18
C LYS A 48 -13.39 14.70 0.86
N ILE A 49 -13.49 13.51 1.46
CA ILE A 49 -14.68 13.08 2.20
C ILE A 49 -14.97 14.01 3.37
N LYS A 50 -13.97 14.30 4.20
CA LYS A 50 -14.07 15.23 5.33
C LYS A 50 -14.58 16.61 4.88
N ASN A 51 -14.01 17.16 3.80
CA ASN A 51 -14.41 18.44 3.25
C ASN A 51 -15.84 18.42 2.69
N ASN A 52 -16.28 17.32 2.09
CA ASN A 52 -17.66 17.18 1.63
C ASN A 52 -18.63 17.11 2.81
N LEU A 53 -18.31 16.32 3.83
CA LEU A 53 -19.13 16.20 5.03
C LEU A 53 -19.24 17.53 5.79
N SER A 54 -18.18 18.34 5.84
CA SER A 54 -18.19 19.65 6.52
C SER A 54 -19.11 20.67 5.85
N LYS A 55 -19.39 20.50 4.55
CA LYS A 55 -20.28 21.37 3.76
C LYS A 55 -21.71 20.83 3.68
N ARG A 56 -21.94 19.63 4.15
CA ARG A 56 -23.24 18.97 4.10
C ARG A 56 -24.24 19.69 5.00
N LYS A 57 -25.47 19.85 4.50
CA LYS A 57 -26.58 20.35 5.31
C LYS A 57 -27.16 19.23 6.16
N GLY A 58 -27.61 19.57 7.38
CA GLY A 58 -28.25 18.62 8.29
C GLY A 58 -27.34 18.18 9.45
N GLU A 59 -27.55 16.98 9.96
CA GLU A 59 -26.82 16.44 11.11
C GLU A 59 -25.33 16.23 10.81
N ILE A 60 -24.51 16.46 11.82
CA ILE A 60 -23.10 16.05 11.80
C ILE A 60 -23.05 14.53 11.94
N ILE A 61 -22.43 13.86 10.98
CA ILE A 61 -22.29 12.41 10.99
C ILE A 61 -20.85 12.00 11.24
N PRO A 62 -20.61 10.84 11.90
CA PRO A 62 -19.26 10.35 12.15
C PRO A 62 -18.56 9.93 10.84
N LEU A 63 -17.25 10.22 10.77
CA LEU A 63 -16.33 9.72 9.77
C LEU A 63 -15.23 8.91 10.46
N PHE A 64 -15.13 7.63 10.14
CA PHE A 64 -14.00 6.78 10.50
C PHE A 64 -13.15 6.57 9.24
N ALA A 65 -11.95 7.13 9.23
CA ALA A 65 -11.06 7.09 8.05
C ALA A 65 -9.75 6.40 8.41
N GLU A 66 -9.58 5.20 7.88
CA GLU A 66 -8.35 4.42 7.94
C GLU A 66 -7.52 4.71 6.69
N THR A 67 -6.36 5.32 6.86
CA THR A 67 -5.51 5.75 5.76
C THR A 67 -4.11 5.16 5.85
N GLY A 68 -3.32 5.30 4.79
CA GLY A 68 -1.93 4.88 4.78
C GLY A 68 -1.04 5.75 5.67
N GLY A 69 0.14 5.23 6.00
CA GLY A 69 1.16 5.91 6.78
C GLY A 69 2.57 5.61 6.27
N LEU A 70 3.57 6.23 6.90
CA LEU A 70 4.98 5.91 6.74
C LEU A 70 5.38 4.98 7.89
N ASN A 71 5.14 3.68 7.70
CA ASN A 71 5.51 2.69 8.71
C ASN A 71 7.02 2.45 8.68
N PHE A 72 7.62 2.31 9.84
CA PHE A 72 9.04 2.06 9.95
C PHE A 72 9.34 0.90 10.91
N MET A 73 10.49 0.28 10.68
CA MET A 73 11.07 -0.76 11.51
C MET A 73 12.41 -0.24 12.02
N ILE A 74 12.69 -0.40 13.30
CA ILE A 74 13.97 -0.04 13.94
C ILE A 74 14.74 -1.33 14.19
N VAL A 75 15.99 -1.34 13.74
CA VAL A 75 16.91 -2.48 13.89
C VAL A 75 18.07 -2.03 14.75
N ASP A 76 18.19 -2.62 15.94
CA ASP A 76 19.34 -2.42 16.82
C ASP A 76 20.36 -3.57 16.71
N SER A 77 21.50 -3.42 17.39
CA SER A 77 22.60 -4.40 17.33
C SER A 77 22.26 -5.78 17.93
N SER A 78 21.14 -5.91 18.66
CA SER A 78 20.69 -7.19 19.22
C SER A 78 19.79 -7.98 18.29
N ALA A 79 19.34 -7.37 17.17
CA ALA A 79 18.45 -8.00 16.22
C ALA A 79 19.13 -9.15 15.44
N LEU A 80 18.41 -10.24 15.21
CA LEU A 80 18.84 -11.29 14.29
C LEU A 80 18.68 -10.79 12.85
N THR A 81 19.80 -10.50 12.19
CA THR A 81 19.81 -9.85 10.87
C THR A 81 19.01 -10.63 9.83
N GLU A 82 19.12 -11.95 9.83
CA GLU A 82 18.41 -12.84 8.91
C GLU A 82 16.89 -12.68 9.03
N GLN A 83 16.36 -12.64 10.25
CA GLN A 83 14.94 -12.42 10.50
C GLN A 83 14.50 -11.01 10.09
N VAL A 84 15.35 -10.00 10.34
CA VAL A 84 15.07 -8.62 9.90
C VAL A 84 14.90 -8.54 8.39
N ILE A 85 15.73 -9.26 7.62
CA ILE A 85 15.63 -9.28 6.16
C ILE A 85 14.31 -9.90 5.71
N ASP A 86 13.94 -11.06 6.25
CA ASP A 86 12.70 -11.74 5.90
C ASP A 86 11.49 -10.85 6.21
N ASP A 87 11.43 -10.28 7.43
CA ASP A 87 10.36 -9.40 7.85
C ASP A 87 10.29 -8.10 7.01
N ALA A 88 11.43 -7.52 6.65
CA ALA A 88 11.50 -6.32 5.83
C ALA A 88 11.00 -6.57 4.39
N ILE A 89 11.40 -7.68 3.77
CA ILE A 89 10.96 -8.07 2.43
C ILE A 89 9.45 -8.36 2.45
N GLU A 90 8.99 -9.19 3.38
CA GLU A 90 7.57 -9.54 3.49
C GLU A 90 6.70 -8.30 3.75
N SER A 91 7.08 -7.49 4.73
CA SER A 91 6.32 -6.29 5.09
C SER A 91 6.36 -5.22 4.02
N GLY A 92 7.52 -4.99 3.40
CA GLY A 92 7.72 -3.90 2.44
C GLY A 92 7.16 -4.19 1.06
N PHE A 93 7.31 -5.42 0.58
CA PHE A 93 7.09 -5.74 -0.83
C PHE A 93 5.94 -6.70 -1.11
N TYR A 94 5.55 -7.59 -0.21
CA TYR A 94 4.42 -8.49 -0.46
C TYR A 94 3.13 -7.69 -0.69
N SER A 95 2.26 -8.21 -1.53
CA SER A 95 1.10 -7.49 -2.09
C SER A 95 1.50 -6.23 -2.88
N ALA A 96 2.70 -6.21 -3.47
CA ALA A 96 3.33 -5.05 -4.13
C ALA A 96 3.38 -3.80 -3.22
N GLY A 97 3.55 -4.00 -1.90
CA GLY A 97 3.56 -2.94 -0.91
C GLY A 97 2.23 -2.19 -0.75
N GLN A 98 1.11 -2.73 -1.24
CA GLN A 98 -0.19 -2.07 -1.28
C GLN A 98 -1.03 -2.32 -0.02
N ARG A 99 -0.39 -2.37 1.15
CA ARG A 99 -1.05 -2.47 2.46
C ARG A 99 -0.83 -1.20 3.27
N CYS A 100 -1.80 -0.82 4.10
CA CYS A 100 -1.67 0.32 5.02
C CYS A 100 -0.53 0.10 6.03
N SER A 101 -0.20 -1.16 6.34
CA SER A 101 0.86 -1.58 7.27
C SER A 101 2.19 -1.90 6.60
N ALA A 102 2.33 -1.74 5.27
CA ALA A 102 3.57 -2.07 4.57
C ALA A 102 4.74 -1.21 5.09
N LEU A 103 5.88 -1.85 5.33
CA LEU A 103 7.12 -1.16 5.72
C LEU A 103 7.53 -0.15 4.64
N ARG A 104 7.93 1.06 5.06
CA ARG A 104 8.40 2.12 4.17
C ARG A 104 9.80 2.57 4.52
N ILE A 105 10.15 2.55 5.80
CA ILE A 105 11.44 3.02 6.31
C ILE A 105 12.01 1.93 7.21
N LEU A 106 13.22 1.50 6.90
CA LEU A 106 14.03 0.62 7.73
C LEU A 106 15.16 1.47 8.35
N ALA A 107 15.06 1.73 9.64
CA ALA A 107 16.08 2.46 10.39
C ALA A 107 17.02 1.45 11.05
N ILE A 108 18.29 1.49 10.68
CA ILE A 108 19.29 0.51 11.09
C ILE A 108 20.37 1.20 11.90
N GLN A 109 20.70 0.67 13.07
CA GLN A 109 21.78 1.14 13.91
C GLN A 109 23.14 0.95 13.20
N ASP A 110 24.04 1.92 13.33
CA ASP A 110 25.30 2.00 12.57
C ASP A 110 26.15 0.73 12.68
N GLU A 111 26.21 0.12 13.85
CA GLU A 111 27.05 -1.08 14.09
C GLU A 111 26.64 -2.30 13.27
N VAL A 112 25.37 -2.37 12.86
CA VAL A 112 24.83 -3.50 12.06
C VAL A 112 24.41 -3.08 10.66
N TYR A 113 24.59 -1.81 10.32
CA TYR A 113 24.11 -1.23 9.07
C TYR A 113 24.66 -1.94 7.82
N GLU A 114 25.99 -2.02 7.68
CA GLU A 114 26.62 -2.60 6.48
C GLU A 114 26.23 -4.07 6.27
N LYS A 115 26.21 -4.87 7.35
CA LYS A 115 25.78 -6.28 7.25
C LYS A 115 24.33 -6.37 6.80
N THR A 116 23.44 -5.60 7.44
CA THR A 116 22.01 -5.61 7.15
C THR A 116 21.72 -5.13 5.73
N LEU A 117 22.34 -4.03 5.30
CA LEU A 117 22.18 -3.50 3.95
C LEU A 117 22.62 -4.50 2.88
N ASN A 118 23.80 -5.11 3.04
CA ASN A 118 24.31 -6.09 2.08
C ASN A 118 23.39 -7.32 1.95
N MET A 119 22.86 -7.82 3.08
CA MET A 119 21.90 -8.92 3.05
C MET A 119 20.56 -8.49 2.41
N LEU A 120 20.07 -7.30 2.71
CA LEU A 120 18.84 -6.77 2.13
C LEU A 120 18.97 -6.60 0.61
N ILE A 121 20.11 -6.11 0.12
CA ILE A 121 20.43 -6.02 -1.31
C ILE A 121 20.39 -7.41 -1.94
N GLY A 122 21.05 -8.40 -1.33
CA GLY A 122 21.04 -9.79 -1.81
C GLY A 122 19.62 -10.35 -1.91
N ALA A 123 18.84 -10.24 -0.84
CA ALA A 123 17.46 -10.73 -0.82
C ALA A 123 16.57 -10.00 -1.84
N THR A 124 16.76 -8.68 -2.02
CA THR A 124 16.00 -7.91 -3.02
C THR A 124 16.28 -8.38 -4.45
N ASN A 125 17.52 -8.79 -4.75
CA ASN A 125 17.90 -9.28 -6.07
C ASN A 125 17.32 -10.67 -6.39
N GLU A 126 16.98 -11.45 -5.37
CA GLU A 126 16.34 -12.78 -5.53
C GLU A 126 14.81 -12.68 -5.71
N ILE A 127 14.20 -11.54 -5.46
CA ILE A 127 12.75 -11.36 -5.59
C ILE A 127 12.29 -11.57 -7.04
N THR A 128 11.35 -12.48 -7.22
CA THR A 128 10.71 -12.76 -8.50
C THR A 128 9.44 -11.92 -8.66
N VAL A 129 9.47 -10.95 -9.56
CA VAL A 129 8.28 -10.16 -9.94
C VAL A 129 7.59 -10.84 -11.11
N GLY A 130 6.30 -11.18 -10.97
CA GLY A 130 5.65 -12.02 -11.98
C GLY A 130 4.13 -12.10 -11.88
N LEU A 131 3.60 -13.03 -12.66
CA LEU A 131 2.17 -13.33 -12.70
C LEU A 131 1.72 -13.93 -11.36
N PRO A 132 0.73 -13.35 -10.68
CA PRO A 132 0.42 -13.70 -9.28
C PRO A 132 -0.17 -15.09 -9.08
N TYR A 133 -0.56 -15.79 -10.14
CA TYR A 133 -1.04 -17.17 -10.06
C TYR A 133 0.08 -18.25 -10.16
N LEU A 134 1.31 -17.83 -10.42
CA LEU A 134 2.47 -18.72 -10.44
C LEU A 134 3.06 -18.82 -9.03
N LEU A 135 3.29 -20.04 -8.54
CA LEU A 135 3.88 -20.28 -7.21
C LEU A 135 5.32 -19.76 -7.08
N SER A 136 6.00 -19.53 -8.20
CA SER A 136 7.35 -18.98 -8.26
C SER A 136 7.37 -17.44 -8.21
N THR A 137 6.21 -16.79 -8.12
CA THR A 137 6.11 -15.33 -8.08
C THR A 137 6.01 -14.86 -6.65
N ASP A 138 6.91 -13.99 -6.24
CA ASP A 138 6.87 -13.33 -4.93
C ASP A 138 6.00 -12.08 -4.97
N ILE A 139 6.14 -11.26 -6.02
CA ILE A 139 5.50 -9.95 -6.13
C ILE A 139 4.67 -9.86 -7.41
N GLY A 140 3.40 -9.53 -7.25
CA GLY A 140 2.47 -9.27 -8.34
C GLY A 140 2.45 -7.81 -8.78
N PRO A 141 1.47 -7.41 -9.63
CA PRO A 141 1.35 -6.04 -10.14
C PRO A 141 0.77 -5.09 -9.09
N VAL A 142 1.01 -3.79 -9.28
CA VAL A 142 0.24 -2.72 -8.61
C VAL A 142 -1.13 -2.57 -9.28
N ILE A 143 -2.04 -1.83 -8.62
CA ILE A 143 -3.46 -1.80 -8.99
C ILE A 143 -3.73 -1.19 -10.37
N ASP A 144 -2.97 -0.17 -10.78
CA ASP A 144 -3.20 0.58 -12.01
C ASP A 144 -1.95 1.33 -12.51
N HIS A 145 -2.09 1.99 -13.66
CA HIS A 145 -1.04 2.84 -14.25
C HIS A 145 -0.65 4.02 -13.38
N ASP A 146 -1.59 4.64 -12.69
CA ASP A 146 -1.32 5.81 -11.85
C ASP A 146 -0.46 5.43 -10.65
N ALA A 147 -0.73 4.27 -10.04
CA ALA A 147 0.10 3.72 -8.98
C ALA A 147 1.52 3.41 -9.49
N LYS A 148 1.64 2.73 -10.65
CA LYS A 148 2.93 2.46 -11.29
C LYS A 148 3.71 3.75 -11.56
N ASN A 149 3.08 4.73 -12.21
CA ASN A 149 3.73 5.99 -12.57
C ASN A 149 4.19 6.77 -11.33
N ARG A 150 3.38 6.80 -10.30
CA ARG A 150 3.68 7.48 -9.04
C ARG A 150 4.90 6.87 -8.35
N ILE A 151 4.99 5.53 -8.30
CA ILE A 151 6.13 4.83 -7.69
C ILE A 151 7.38 5.01 -8.55
N ASN A 152 7.30 4.83 -9.86
CA ASN A 152 8.45 5.00 -10.76
C ASN A 152 8.99 6.44 -10.74
N ASN A 153 8.12 7.45 -10.66
CA ASN A 153 8.55 8.84 -10.53
C ASN A 153 9.26 9.08 -9.19
N HIS A 154 8.78 8.45 -8.12
CA HIS A 154 9.46 8.51 -6.82
C HIS A 154 10.84 7.85 -6.89
N ILE A 155 10.97 6.63 -7.41
CA ILE A 155 12.26 5.96 -7.61
C ILE A 155 13.19 6.83 -8.45
N LYS A 156 12.69 7.40 -9.54
CA LYS A 156 13.47 8.29 -10.42
C LYS A 156 14.00 9.53 -9.69
N SER A 157 13.22 10.10 -8.77
CA SER A 157 13.67 11.27 -7.99
C SER A 157 14.82 10.96 -7.03
N PHE A 158 15.03 9.66 -6.70
CA PHE A 158 16.12 9.18 -5.86
C PHE A 158 17.10 8.27 -6.60
N SER A 159 17.21 8.40 -7.94
CA SER A 159 17.99 7.47 -8.78
C SER A 159 19.46 7.32 -8.36
N ASN A 160 20.07 8.39 -7.82
CA ASN A 160 21.45 8.38 -7.30
C ASN A 160 21.60 7.74 -5.91
N LYS A 161 20.50 7.39 -5.25
CA LYS A 161 20.45 6.78 -3.91
C LYS A 161 19.89 5.35 -3.93
N VAL A 162 19.61 4.81 -5.10
CA VAL A 162 19.15 3.41 -5.25
C VAL A 162 20.31 2.46 -4.94
N LYS A 163 20.11 1.55 -3.97
CA LYS A 163 21.06 0.51 -3.59
C LYS A 163 20.76 -0.85 -4.20
N ALA A 164 19.50 -1.16 -4.40
CA ALA A 164 19.07 -2.39 -5.07
C ALA A 164 17.73 -2.19 -5.77
N GLN A 165 17.54 -2.96 -6.81
CA GLN A 165 16.30 -3.06 -7.56
C GLN A 165 16.14 -4.50 -8.03
N SER A 166 15.00 -5.13 -7.74
CA SER A 166 14.78 -6.51 -8.17
C SER A 166 14.82 -6.66 -9.69
N PRO A 167 15.16 -7.82 -10.24
CA PRO A 167 14.99 -8.08 -11.67
C PRO A 167 13.53 -7.93 -12.11
N LEU A 168 13.31 -7.48 -13.34
CA LEU A 168 11.99 -7.41 -13.97
C LEU A 168 12.06 -7.99 -15.37
N ASN A 169 11.58 -9.21 -15.53
CA ASN A 169 11.59 -9.96 -16.79
C ASN A 169 10.18 -10.01 -17.43
N ILE A 170 9.41 -8.93 -17.34
CA ILE A 170 8.03 -8.86 -17.79
C ILE A 170 7.85 -7.66 -18.71
N ASP A 171 6.88 -7.76 -19.63
CA ASP A 171 6.52 -6.71 -20.59
C ASP A 171 6.28 -5.36 -19.91
N SER A 172 6.86 -4.30 -20.45
CA SER A 172 6.77 -2.93 -19.96
C SER A 172 5.35 -2.34 -19.93
N HIS A 173 4.41 -2.90 -20.66
CA HIS A 173 3.03 -2.44 -20.73
C HIS A 173 2.16 -2.86 -19.53
N SER A 174 2.66 -3.73 -18.66
CA SER A 174 1.94 -4.21 -17.49
C SER A 174 2.16 -3.32 -16.25
N PHE A 175 1.35 -3.53 -15.20
CA PHE A 175 1.36 -2.72 -13.97
C PHE A 175 2.44 -3.15 -12.95
N TYR A 176 3.53 -3.75 -13.38
CA TYR A 176 4.59 -4.18 -12.49
C TYR A 176 5.55 -3.04 -12.15
N VAL A 177 6.02 -3.05 -10.91
CA VAL A 177 7.06 -2.16 -10.37
C VAL A 177 8.12 -3.02 -9.70
N GLN A 178 9.37 -2.66 -9.87
CA GLN A 178 10.49 -3.35 -9.23
C GLN A 178 10.58 -2.96 -7.75
N PRO A 179 10.54 -3.92 -6.80
CA PRO A 179 11.01 -3.68 -5.45
C PRO A 179 12.34 -2.93 -5.45
N THR A 180 12.40 -1.83 -4.73
CA THR A 180 13.55 -0.92 -4.79
C THR A 180 13.96 -0.48 -3.40
N ILE A 181 15.25 -0.60 -3.09
CA ILE A 181 15.87 -0.07 -1.87
C ILE A 181 16.52 1.26 -2.19
N ILE A 182 16.14 2.28 -1.44
CA ILE A 182 16.69 3.64 -1.55
C ILE A 182 17.33 3.99 -0.21
N GLU A 183 18.60 4.36 -0.22
CA GLU A 183 19.27 4.90 0.96
C GLU A 183 18.92 6.37 1.12
N ILE A 184 18.54 6.76 2.32
CA ILE A 184 18.29 8.15 2.67
C ILE A 184 19.25 8.57 3.77
N ASP A 185 19.78 9.80 3.68
CA ASP A 185 20.65 10.36 4.69
C ASP A 185 19.83 10.70 5.96
N ASN A 186 20.48 10.63 7.12
CA ASN A 186 19.93 11.03 8.41
C ASN A 186 19.74 12.54 8.49
#